data_b988350e2b9b6799567809e16c63356a
#
_entry.id   b988350e2b9b6799567809e16c63356a
#
_cell.length_a   1.000
_cell.length_b   1.000
_cell.length_c   1.000
_cell.angle_alpha   90.00
_cell.angle_beta   90.00
_cell.angle_gamma   90.00
#
_symmetry.space_group_name_H-M   'P 1'
#
loop_
_entity.id
_entity.type
_entity.pdbx_description
1 polymer ?
#
loop_
_entity_poly.entity_id
_entity_poly.type
_entity_poly.pdbx_seq_one_letter_code
_entity_poly.pdbx_strand_id
1 'polypeptide(L)'
;MSKKIIIIDNSDLSYSGEDIDGTILRGTETSLILLSEQFHKMGFQIDYCNEIKEEKIVNGVRYFNKKNIDKTINYDLAIAVSDANQFARVTSLKKAIFSVSNQPLEKFLRKKQLIPFLKF
;
A
#
# COMPACT_ATOMS: atom_id res chain seq x y z
N MET A 1 2.56 16.67 11.70
CA MET A 1 2.63 15.21 11.83
C MET A 1 2.41 14.55 10.50
N SER A 2 3.17 13.50 10.21
CA SER A 2 3.02 12.78 8.96
C SER A 2 1.74 11.95 8.97
N LYS A 3 1.06 11.91 7.84
CA LYS A 3 -0.06 11.00 7.64
C LYS A 3 0.46 9.60 7.38
N LYS A 4 -0.32 8.61 7.81
CA LYS A 4 0.05 7.19 7.71
C LYS A 4 -0.86 6.47 6.74
N ILE A 5 -0.25 5.73 5.82
CA ILE A 5 -0.95 4.92 4.82
C ILE A 5 -0.53 3.48 5.00
N ILE A 6 -1.49 2.55 4.96
CA ILE A 6 -1.19 1.13 4.91
C ILE A 6 -1.72 0.55 3.60
N ILE A 7 -0.89 -0.28 2.96
CA ILE A 7 -1.29 -1.04 1.78
C ILE A 7 -1.32 -2.51 2.18
N ILE A 8 -2.42 -3.19 1.89
CA ILE A 8 -2.63 -4.58 2.28
C ILE A 8 -2.81 -5.42 1.02
N ASP A 9 -1.81 -6.26 0.74
CA ASP A 9 -1.86 -7.22 -0.36
C ASP A 9 -2.10 -8.61 0.23
N ASN A 10 -3.28 -9.17 -0.02
CA ASN A 10 -3.67 -10.47 0.49
C ASN A 10 -3.28 -11.63 -0.43
N SER A 11 -2.47 -11.39 -1.45
CA SER A 11 -1.97 -12.47 -2.31
C SER A 11 -0.95 -13.32 -1.54
N ASP A 12 -0.55 -14.44 -2.15
CA ASP A 12 0.45 -15.33 -1.57
C ASP A 12 1.88 -14.88 -1.85
N LEU A 13 2.07 -13.73 -2.47
CA LEU A 13 3.38 -13.24 -2.85
C LEU A 13 4.12 -12.61 -1.67
N SER A 14 5.41 -12.94 -1.57
CA SER A 14 6.34 -12.36 -0.61
C SER A 14 7.29 -11.45 -1.39
N TYR A 15 7.25 -10.15 -1.11
CA TYR A 15 8.06 -9.20 -1.88
C TYR A 15 8.25 -7.87 -1.16
N SER A 16 9.18 -7.08 -1.69
CA SER A 16 9.40 -5.69 -1.27
C SER A 16 9.84 -4.87 -2.48
N GLY A 17 10.18 -3.60 -2.26
CA GLY A 17 10.69 -2.75 -3.33
C GLY A 17 11.99 -3.24 -3.97
N GLU A 18 12.72 -4.12 -3.29
CA GLU A 18 13.92 -4.73 -3.86
C GLU A 18 13.62 -5.63 -5.05
N ASP A 19 12.40 -6.14 -5.15
CA ASP A 19 12.01 -7.11 -6.18
C ASP A 19 11.47 -6.47 -7.45
N ILE A 20 11.45 -5.14 -7.52
CA ILE A 20 10.79 -4.42 -8.61
C ILE A 20 11.39 -4.73 -9.99
N ASP A 21 12.69 -5.01 -10.05
CA ASP A 21 13.38 -5.37 -11.29
C ASP A 21 13.40 -6.86 -11.54
N GLY A 22 12.77 -7.64 -10.67
CA GLY A 22 12.67 -9.08 -10.81
C GLY A 22 11.55 -9.51 -11.76
N THR A 23 11.52 -10.80 -12.08
CA THR A 23 10.53 -11.35 -12.99
C THR A 23 9.28 -11.89 -12.31
N ILE A 24 9.26 -11.91 -10.96
CA ILE A 24 8.15 -12.52 -10.20
C ILE A 24 6.98 -11.56 -9.97
N LEU A 25 7.21 -10.24 -10.05
CA LEU A 25 6.17 -9.27 -9.80
C LEU A 25 5.36 -8.98 -11.06
N ARG A 26 4.05 -8.86 -10.88
CA ARG A 26 3.12 -8.46 -11.93
C ARG A 26 3.00 -6.94 -11.94
N GLY A 27 2.26 -6.42 -12.92
CA GLY A 27 2.02 -4.97 -13.03
C GLY A 27 1.36 -4.38 -11.80
N THR A 28 0.48 -5.12 -11.13
CA THR A 28 -0.20 -4.66 -9.92
C THR A 28 0.78 -4.38 -8.80
N GLU A 29 1.65 -5.35 -8.47
CA GLU A 29 2.63 -5.21 -7.40
C GLU A 29 3.64 -4.11 -7.72
N THR A 30 4.12 -4.07 -8.96
CA THR A 30 5.05 -3.03 -9.39
C THR A 30 4.43 -1.65 -9.25
N SER A 31 3.18 -1.48 -9.69
CA SER A 31 2.48 -0.20 -9.57
C SER A 31 2.30 0.23 -8.12
N LEU A 32 1.97 -0.71 -7.24
CA LEU A 32 1.78 -0.40 -5.81
C LEU A 32 3.08 -0.04 -5.12
N ILE A 33 4.18 -0.69 -5.49
CA ILE A 33 5.50 -0.34 -4.95
C ILE A 33 5.86 1.09 -5.37
N LEU A 34 5.69 1.42 -6.65
CA LEU A 34 6.00 2.76 -7.17
C LEU A 34 5.10 3.82 -6.52
N LEU A 35 3.81 3.52 -6.35
CA LEU A 35 2.88 4.40 -5.67
C LEU A 35 3.31 4.64 -4.22
N SER A 36 3.70 3.58 -3.52
CA SER A 36 4.16 3.67 -2.14
C SER A 36 5.38 4.57 -2.01
N GLU A 37 6.35 4.40 -2.89
CA GLU A 37 7.55 5.22 -2.89
C GLU A 37 7.24 6.68 -3.21
N GLN A 38 6.30 6.91 -4.10
CA GLN A 38 5.85 8.26 -4.41
C GLN A 38 5.17 8.92 -3.21
N PHE A 39 4.31 8.20 -2.50
CA PHE A 39 3.70 8.71 -1.26
C PHE A 39 4.76 9.04 -0.22
N HIS A 40 5.78 8.21 -0.09
CA HIS A 40 6.87 8.50 0.85
C HIS A 40 7.57 9.81 0.48
N LYS A 41 7.83 10.03 -0.80
CA LYS A 41 8.45 11.27 -1.27
C LYS A 41 7.58 12.50 -0.98
N MET A 42 6.27 12.31 -0.88
CA MET A 42 5.31 13.36 -0.56
C MET A 42 5.18 13.61 0.96
N GLY A 43 5.92 12.86 1.78
CA GLY A 43 5.93 13.04 3.22
C GLY A 43 5.05 12.10 4.01
N PHE A 44 4.44 11.09 3.38
CA PHE A 44 3.63 10.11 4.10
C PHE A 44 4.48 8.99 4.68
N GLN A 45 4.03 8.44 5.82
CA GLN A 45 4.59 7.20 6.34
C GLN A 45 3.83 6.03 5.71
N ILE A 46 4.55 5.11 5.09
CA ILE A 46 3.94 4.02 4.34
C ILE A 46 4.29 2.68 4.95
N ASP A 47 3.25 1.93 5.30
CA ASP A 47 3.34 0.53 5.69
C ASP A 47 2.75 -0.31 4.55
N TYR A 48 3.47 -1.33 4.13
CA TYR A 48 3.07 -2.20 3.03
C TYR A 48 3.17 -3.64 3.51
N CYS A 49 2.05 -4.34 3.60
CA CYS A 49 2.06 -5.71 4.12
C CYS A 49 1.64 -6.72 3.05
N ASN A 50 2.33 -7.84 3.09
CA ASN A 50 2.10 -8.99 2.21
C ASN A 50 2.60 -10.26 2.91
N GLU A 51 3.03 -11.27 2.18
CA GLU A 51 3.55 -12.51 2.76
C GLU A 51 5.06 -12.47 3.05
N ILE A 52 5.67 -11.29 3.05
CA ILE A 52 7.10 -11.15 3.35
C ILE A 52 7.41 -11.74 4.73
N LYS A 53 8.52 -12.47 4.83
CA LYS A 53 8.88 -13.17 6.07
C LYS A 53 9.50 -12.26 7.11
N GLU A 54 10.33 -11.33 6.67
CA GLU A 54 11.05 -10.43 7.56
C GLU A 54 10.71 -8.98 7.24
N GLU A 55 10.49 -8.19 8.28
CA GLU A 55 10.25 -6.77 8.12
C GLU A 55 11.49 -6.09 7.54
N LYS A 56 11.30 -5.19 6.61
CA LYS A 56 12.39 -4.38 6.06
C LYS A 56 11.87 -3.04 5.56
N ILE A 57 12.78 -2.08 5.46
CA ILE A 57 12.47 -0.77 4.89
C ILE A 57 13.24 -0.64 3.58
N VAL A 58 12.51 -0.37 2.49
CA VAL A 58 13.10 -0.18 1.17
C VAL A 58 12.57 1.13 0.59
N ASN A 59 13.47 2.03 0.27
CA ASN A 59 13.13 3.36 -0.27
C ASN A 59 12.10 4.10 0.59
N GLY A 60 12.21 3.96 1.91
CA GLY A 60 11.34 4.64 2.87
C GLY A 60 10.02 3.91 3.16
N VAL A 61 9.72 2.84 2.47
CA VAL A 61 8.50 2.06 2.67
C VAL A 61 8.79 0.88 3.58
N ARG A 62 7.99 0.72 4.64
CA ARG A 62 8.14 -0.39 5.58
C ARG A 62 7.30 -1.58 5.11
N TYR A 63 7.96 -2.67 4.77
CA TYR A 63 7.32 -3.93 4.36
C TYR A 63 7.30 -4.90 5.52
N PHE A 64 6.15 -5.50 5.80
CA PHE A 64 6.04 -6.48 6.87
C PHE A 64 4.93 -7.49 6.57
N ASN A 65 4.95 -8.60 7.32
CA ASN A 65 3.97 -9.66 7.12
C ASN A 65 2.57 -9.19 7.57
N LYS A 66 1.57 -9.48 6.75
CA LYS A 66 0.19 -9.05 7.06
C LYS A 66 -0.35 -9.62 8.37
N LYS A 67 0.24 -10.70 8.90
CA LYS A 67 -0.10 -11.22 10.22
C LYS A 67 0.29 -10.28 11.36
N ASN A 68 1.19 -9.35 11.09
CA ASN A 68 1.71 -8.42 12.09
C ASN A 68 1.03 -7.06 12.04
N ILE A 69 -0.08 -6.93 11.34
CA ILE A 69 -0.85 -5.69 11.32
C ILE A 69 -1.31 -5.37 12.74
N ASP A 70 -1.05 -4.14 13.18
CA ASP A 70 -1.44 -3.66 14.50
C ASP A 70 -2.70 -2.81 14.39
N LYS A 71 -3.81 -3.34 14.89
CA LYS A 71 -5.12 -2.68 14.81
C LYS A 71 -5.22 -1.42 15.68
N THR A 72 -4.28 -1.23 16.61
CA THR A 72 -4.26 -0.03 17.46
C THR A 72 -3.69 1.18 16.74
N ILE A 73 -2.98 0.98 15.62
CA ILE A 73 -2.47 2.08 14.83
C ILE A 73 -3.60 2.67 14.01
N ASN A 74 -3.79 3.99 14.10
CA ASN A 74 -4.78 4.70 13.30
C ASN A 74 -4.15 5.18 12.01
N TYR A 75 -4.52 4.56 10.89
CA TYR A 75 -4.06 4.99 9.58
C TYR A 75 -5.00 6.05 9.01
N ASP A 76 -4.44 6.98 8.28
CA ASP A 76 -5.25 7.99 7.57
C ASP A 76 -5.89 7.38 6.33
N LEU A 77 -5.21 6.43 5.70
CA LEU A 77 -5.72 5.74 4.52
C LEU A 77 -5.27 4.28 4.54
N ALA A 78 -6.20 3.37 4.24
CA ALA A 78 -5.90 1.98 3.99
C ALA A 78 -6.25 1.65 2.55
N ILE A 79 -5.32 1.03 1.85
CA ILE A 79 -5.51 0.59 0.46
C ILE A 79 -5.46 -0.93 0.45
N ALA A 80 -6.57 -1.57 0.06
CA ALA A 80 -6.65 -3.02 -0.06
C ALA A 80 -6.58 -3.40 -1.53
N VAL A 81 -5.80 -4.44 -1.84
CA VAL A 81 -5.63 -4.92 -3.21
C VAL A 81 -6.76 -5.91 -3.49
N SER A 82 -7.71 -5.50 -4.33
CA SER A 82 -8.80 -6.32 -4.87
C SER A 82 -9.72 -7.00 -3.84
N ASP A 83 -9.58 -6.71 -2.55
CA ASP A 83 -10.34 -7.41 -1.51
C ASP A 83 -10.67 -6.47 -0.34
N ALA A 84 -11.90 -5.97 -0.33
CA ALA A 84 -12.39 -5.06 0.71
C ALA A 84 -12.43 -5.71 2.11
N ASN A 85 -12.43 -7.04 2.19
CA ASN A 85 -12.43 -7.74 3.48
C ASN A 85 -11.16 -7.46 4.29
N GLN A 86 -10.08 -7.06 3.64
CA GLN A 86 -8.83 -6.74 4.32
C GLN A 86 -8.95 -5.51 5.23
N PHE A 87 -9.93 -4.65 5.01
CA PHE A 87 -10.14 -3.48 5.88
C PHE A 87 -10.51 -3.87 7.31
N ALA A 88 -11.01 -5.08 7.53
CA ALA A 88 -11.28 -5.56 8.88
C ALA A 88 -10.02 -5.74 9.74
N ARG A 89 -8.84 -5.79 9.11
CA ARG A 89 -7.56 -5.98 9.80
C ARG A 89 -6.96 -4.69 10.33
N VAL A 90 -7.48 -3.55 9.92
CA VAL A 90 -6.86 -2.25 10.22
C VAL A 90 -7.89 -1.26 10.73
N THR A 91 -7.39 -0.21 11.37
CA THR A 91 -8.18 0.96 11.72
C THR A 91 -7.72 2.11 10.82
N SER A 92 -8.62 2.63 10.01
CA SER A 92 -8.29 3.71 9.09
C SER A 92 -9.43 4.70 8.95
N LEU A 93 -9.07 5.97 8.73
CA LEU A 93 -10.03 7.04 8.50
C LEU A 93 -10.68 6.91 7.13
N LYS A 94 -9.88 6.59 6.11
CA LYS A 94 -10.32 6.42 4.73
C LYS A 94 -9.87 5.09 4.18
N LYS A 95 -10.62 4.58 3.19
CA LYS A 95 -10.37 3.29 2.57
C LYS A 95 -10.44 3.43 1.05
N ALA A 96 -9.56 2.71 0.36
CA ALA A 96 -9.56 2.64 -1.10
C ALA A 96 -9.24 1.23 -1.55
N ILE A 97 -9.83 0.79 -2.64
CA ILE A 97 -9.54 -0.51 -3.22
C ILE A 97 -8.72 -0.29 -4.49
N PHE A 98 -7.57 -0.95 -4.56
CA PHE A 98 -6.78 -1.00 -5.78
C PHE A 98 -7.16 -2.28 -6.51
N SER A 99 -7.91 -2.16 -7.60
CA SER A 99 -8.32 -3.32 -8.37
C SER A 99 -7.34 -3.57 -9.51
N VAL A 100 -7.19 -4.84 -9.86
CA VAL A 100 -6.39 -5.23 -11.02
C VAL A 100 -7.15 -4.81 -12.26
N SER A 101 -6.77 -3.65 -12.80
CA SER A 101 -7.36 -3.14 -14.03
C SER A 101 -6.23 -2.59 -14.88
N ASN A 102 -6.49 -2.40 -16.17
CA ASN A 102 -5.52 -1.82 -17.09
C ASN A 102 -5.45 -0.29 -16.96
N GLN A 103 -5.94 0.26 -15.86
CA GLN A 103 -5.90 1.70 -15.65
C GLN A 103 -4.49 2.17 -15.33
N PRO A 104 -4.02 3.25 -15.96
CA PRO A 104 -2.75 3.86 -15.57
C PRO A 104 -2.79 4.34 -14.12
N LEU A 105 -1.61 4.37 -13.49
CA LEU A 105 -1.45 4.85 -12.13
C LEU A 105 -2.06 6.24 -11.94
N GLU A 106 -1.93 7.10 -12.94
CA GLU A 106 -2.52 8.44 -12.88
C GLU A 106 -4.01 8.44 -12.66
N LYS A 107 -4.74 7.53 -13.30
CA LYS A 107 -6.17 7.42 -13.11
C LYS A 107 -6.53 6.97 -11.70
N PHE A 108 -5.73 6.08 -11.13
CA PHE A 108 -5.91 5.67 -9.74
C PHE A 108 -5.74 6.85 -8.79
N LEU A 109 -4.72 7.66 -9.00
CA LEU A 109 -4.45 8.84 -8.16
C LEU A 109 -5.55 9.89 -8.27
N ARG A 110 -6.30 9.92 -9.36
CA ARG A 110 -7.40 10.87 -9.58
C ARG A 110 -8.73 10.40 -9.03
N LYS A 111 -8.84 9.19 -8.51
CA LYS A 111 -10.08 8.72 -7.90
C LYS A 111 -10.44 9.57 -6.70
N LYS A 112 -11.73 9.83 -6.54
CA LYS A 112 -12.25 10.73 -5.50
C LYS A 112 -11.80 10.34 -4.10
N GLN A 113 -11.62 9.06 -3.82
CA GLN A 113 -11.20 8.61 -2.51
C GLN A 113 -9.76 9.00 -2.18
N LEU A 114 -8.92 9.28 -3.19
CA LEU A 114 -7.51 9.65 -2.98
C LEU A 114 -7.25 11.14 -3.14
N ILE A 115 -7.92 11.80 -4.09
CA ILE A 115 -7.66 13.22 -4.40
C ILE A 115 -7.83 14.10 -3.15
N PRO A 116 -8.93 14.01 -2.39
CA PRO A 116 -9.06 14.82 -1.17
C PRO A 116 -8.01 14.49 -0.12
N PHE A 117 -7.57 13.23 -0.04
CA PHE A 117 -6.56 12.80 0.91
C PHE A 117 -5.19 13.40 0.60
N LEU A 118 -4.87 13.54 -0.69
CA LEU A 118 -3.58 14.05 -1.14
C LEU A 118 -3.47 15.59 -1.03
N LYS A 119 -4.57 16.26 -0.81
CA LYS A 119 -4.56 17.71 -0.57
C LYS A 119 -4.29 17.96 0.91
N PHE A 120 -3.25 18.68 1.20
CA PHE A 120 -2.92 19.07 2.56
C PHE A 120 -2.69 20.56 2.68
#